data_7d7d189733fbb332bfa5695f8bbe2fd5
#
_entry.id   7d7d189733fbb332bfa5695f8bbe2fd5
#
_cell.length_a   1.000
_cell.length_b   1.000
_cell.length_c   1.000
_cell.angle_alpha   90.00
_cell.angle_beta   90.00
_cell.angle_gamma   90.00
#
_symmetry.space_group_name_H-M   'P 1'
#
loop_
_entity.id
_entity.type
_entity.pdbx_description
1 polymer ?
#
loop_
_entity_poly.entity_id
_entity_poly.type
_entity_poly.pdbx_seq_one_letter_code
_entity_poly.pdbx_strand_id
1 'polypeptide(L)'
;YWAQETDVLLVYSDWLVMSVLVERPWVGVCISCVVPLQIGARDVALPFLNNFSFWRTASGAALVMMSLFIGEFAKTGWLAYPPLSGILQSPGVGVDYYIWALQIAGVGTLLSGINLLVTIVKMRAPGMKLMKMPIFTWTSLCTNVLIVAAFPVLTAVLAMLTLDRYPGTAFFTNDLGGNVMMYLNLTWLRGHPEVYICLLYSSDRADDPSTLAHL
;
A
#
# COMPACT_ATOMS: atom_id res chain seq x y z
N TYR A 1 -15.66 12.90 24.92
CA TYR A 1 -16.18 12.65 23.56
C TYR A 1 -15.38 13.42 22.50
N TRP A 2 -15.24 14.75 22.60
CA TRP A 2 -14.50 15.58 21.63
C TRP A 2 -13.02 15.21 21.47
N ALA A 3 -12.33 14.81 22.55
CA ALA A 3 -10.93 14.42 22.49
C ALA A 3 -10.72 13.11 21.70
N GLN A 4 -11.62 12.14 21.83
CA GLN A 4 -11.55 10.88 21.06
C GLN A 4 -11.80 11.08 19.56
N GLU A 5 -12.67 12.00 19.19
CA GLU A 5 -12.91 12.28 17.76
C GLU A 5 -11.74 13.03 17.12
N THR A 6 -11.10 13.94 17.85
CA THR A 6 -9.89 14.63 17.37
C THR A 6 -8.70 13.68 17.24
N ASP A 7 -8.50 12.75 18.17
CA ASP A 7 -7.41 11.76 18.08
C ASP A 7 -7.59 10.81 16.90
N VAL A 8 -8.82 10.36 16.64
CA VAL A 8 -9.13 9.54 15.46
C VAL A 8 -8.90 10.31 14.16
N LEU A 9 -9.33 11.58 14.10
CA LEU A 9 -9.08 12.47 12.95
C LEU A 9 -7.59 12.71 12.71
N LEU A 10 -6.79 12.91 13.75
CA LEU A 10 -5.34 13.10 13.66
C LEU A 10 -4.65 11.85 13.15
N VAL A 11 -4.94 10.68 13.70
CA VAL A 11 -4.36 9.41 13.25
C VAL A 11 -4.71 9.10 11.80
N TYR A 12 -5.95 9.38 11.38
CA TYR A 12 -6.36 9.21 9.98
C TYR A 12 -5.71 10.22 9.05
N SER A 13 -5.60 11.48 9.47
CA SER A 13 -4.96 12.52 8.65
C SER A 13 -3.47 12.23 8.48
N ASP A 14 -2.77 11.80 9.52
CA ASP A 14 -1.36 11.44 9.45
C ASP A 14 -1.14 10.24 8.55
N TRP A 15 -1.93 9.18 8.69
CA TRP A 15 -1.82 8.01 7.82
C TRP A 15 -2.16 8.34 6.37
N LEU A 16 -3.18 9.14 6.13
CA LEU A 16 -3.64 9.54 4.79
C LEU A 16 -2.65 10.48 4.12
N VAL A 17 -2.09 11.44 4.88
CA VAL A 17 -1.06 12.36 4.37
C VAL A 17 0.24 11.61 4.10
N MET A 18 0.70 10.78 5.02
CA MET A 18 1.97 10.07 4.87
C MET A 18 1.91 8.99 3.80
N SER A 19 0.90 8.13 3.81
CA SER A 19 0.86 6.97 2.90
C SER A 19 0.32 7.30 1.51
N VAL A 20 -0.64 8.21 1.40
CA VAL A 20 -1.35 8.45 0.13
C VAL A 20 -0.87 9.70 -0.58
N LEU A 21 -0.62 10.79 0.15
CA LEU A 21 -0.25 12.09 -0.45
C LEU A 21 1.25 12.28 -0.61
N VAL A 22 2.06 11.78 0.31
CA VAL A 22 3.51 12.02 0.29
C VAL A 22 4.26 10.80 -0.24
N GLU A 23 4.09 9.64 0.37
CA GLU A 23 4.92 8.47 0.06
C GLU A 23 4.62 7.91 -1.34
N ARG A 24 3.34 7.77 -1.70
CA ARG A 24 2.96 7.12 -2.95
C ARG A 24 3.28 7.92 -4.20
N PRO A 25 2.93 9.23 -4.32
CA PRO A 25 3.28 10.00 -5.50
C PRO A 25 4.78 10.21 -5.64
N TRP A 26 5.48 10.58 -4.57
CA TRP A 26 6.92 10.83 -4.62
C TRP A 26 7.71 9.57 -4.92
N VAL A 27 7.51 8.53 -4.17
CA VAL A 27 8.20 7.25 -4.36
C VAL A 27 7.85 6.65 -5.72
N GLY A 28 6.58 6.64 -6.10
CA GLY A 28 6.13 6.11 -7.38
C GLY A 28 6.70 6.88 -8.58
N VAL A 29 6.70 8.21 -8.54
CA VAL A 29 7.27 9.05 -9.62
C VAL A 29 8.78 8.89 -9.67
N CYS A 30 9.49 8.99 -8.54
CA CYS A 30 10.94 8.83 -8.49
C CYS A 30 11.38 7.47 -9.03
N ILE A 31 10.77 6.37 -8.56
CA ILE A 31 11.12 5.03 -9.03
C ILE A 31 10.81 4.88 -10.52
N SER A 32 9.65 5.33 -10.97
CA SER A 32 9.23 5.19 -12.37
C SER A 32 10.09 6.01 -13.35
N CYS A 33 10.75 7.07 -12.88
CA CYS A 33 11.67 7.88 -13.70
C CYS A 33 13.12 7.41 -13.57
N VAL A 34 13.60 7.22 -12.34
CA VAL A 34 15.02 6.96 -12.06
C VAL A 34 15.43 5.55 -12.45
N VAL A 35 14.58 4.54 -12.15
CA VAL A 35 14.90 3.13 -12.45
C VAL A 35 15.12 2.90 -13.95
N PRO A 36 14.21 3.30 -14.87
CA PRO A 36 14.44 3.16 -16.30
C PRO A 36 15.72 3.86 -16.77
N LEU A 37 16.01 5.06 -16.27
CA LEU A 37 17.23 5.78 -16.59
C LEU A 37 18.50 5.03 -16.17
N GLN A 38 18.50 4.47 -14.95
CA GLN A 38 19.64 3.72 -14.43
C GLN A 38 19.91 2.40 -15.17
N ILE A 39 18.87 1.73 -15.65
CA ILE A 39 19.02 0.49 -16.44
C ILE A 39 19.23 0.75 -17.94
N GLY A 40 19.18 2.01 -18.38
CA GLY A 40 19.32 2.40 -19.78
C GLY A 40 18.08 2.13 -20.63
N ALA A 41 16.91 2.02 -20.03
CA ALA A 41 15.64 1.91 -20.72
C ALA A 41 15.07 3.31 -21.01
N ARG A 42 14.39 3.45 -22.14
CA ARG A 42 13.74 4.72 -22.52
C ARG A 42 12.49 5.04 -21.71
N ASP A 43 11.77 3.99 -21.28
CA ASP A 43 10.52 4.08 -20.54
C ASP A 43 10.30 2.78 -19.75
N VAL A 44 9.25 2.73 -18.93
CA VAL A 44 8.79 1.51 -18.26
C VAL A 44 8.27 0.50 -19.28
N ALA A 45 8.29 -0.80 -18.93
CA ALA A 45 7.91 -1.87 -19.86
C ALA A 45 6.46 -1.76 -20.36
N LEU A 46 5.55 -1.31 -19.49
CA LEU A 46 4.12 -1.22 -19.77
C LEU A 46 3.58 0.17 -19.38
N PRO A 47 3.74 1.20 -20.24
CA PRO A 47 3.35 2.57 -19.91
C PRO A 47 1.85 2.71 -19.68
N PHE A 48 1.01 1.98 -20.41
CA PHE A 48 -0.43 1.94 -20.19
C PHE A 48 -0.77 1.45 -18.76
N LEU A 49 -0.11 0.39 -18.33
CA LEU A 49 -0.32 -0.18 -16.99
C LEU A 49 0.13 0.79 -15.90
N ASN A 50 1.18 1.56 -16.13
CA ASN A 50 1.66 2.58 -15.21
C ASN A 50 0.62 3.69 -15.01
N ASN A 51 0.07 4.21 -16.10
CA ASN A 51 -0.98 5.22 -16.05
C ASN A 51 -2.26 4.68 -15.39
N PHE A 52 -2.66 3.46 -15.73
CA PHE A 52 -3.83 2.80 -15.12
C PHE A 52 -3.66 2.60 -13.61
N SER A 53 -2.47 2.16 -13.16
CA SER A 53 -2.18 1.96 -11.75
C SER A 53 -2.23 3.28 -10.96
N PHE A 54 -1.74 4.37 -11.54
CA PHE A 54 -1.82 5.71 -10.96
C PHE A 54 -3.27 6.14 -10.75
N TRP A 55 -4.11 6.05 -11.78
CA TRP A 55 -5.52 6.45 -11.69
C TRP A 55 -6.32 5.57 -10.71
N ARG A 56 -5.98 4.29 -10.63
CA ARG A 56 -6.58 3.38 -9.63
C ARG A 56 -6.22 3.80 -8.21
N THR A 57 -4.98 4.13 -7.95
CA THR A 57 -4.54 4.61 -6.63
C THR A 57 -5.17 5.96 -6.30
N ALA A 58 -5.22 6.88 -7.26
CA ALA A 58 -5.88 8.18 -7.09
C ALA A 58 -7.40 8.04 -6.80
N SER A 59 -8.08 7.12 -7.46
CA SER A 59 -9.51 6.86 -7.18
C SER A 59 -9.73 6.27 -5.79
N GLY A 60 -8.83 5.42 -5.31
CA GLY A 60 -8.86 4.92 -3.93
C GLY A 60 -8.67 6.05 -2.90
N ALA A 61 -7.71 6.94 -3.14
CA ALA A 61 -7.52 8.12 -2.31
C ALA A 61 -8.74 9.05 -2.30
N ALA A 62 -9.34 9.29 -3.46
CA ALA A 62 -10.56 10.08 -3.57
C ALA A 62 -11.72 9.47 -2.78
N LEU A 63 -11.86 8.14 -2.76
CA LEU A 63 -12.87 7.44 -1.96
C LEU A 63 -12.69 7.67 -0.46
N VAL A 64 -11.45 7.64 0.04
CA VAL A 64 -11.17 7.96 1.45
C VAL A 64 -11.54 9.41 1.76
N MET A 65 -11.22 10.35 0.85
CA MET A 65 -11.59 11.76 1.03
C MET A 65 -13.11 11.97 1.00
N MET A 66 -13.85 11.23 0.16
CA MET A 66 -15.32 11.27 0.14
C MET A 66 -15.93 10.73 1.43
N SER A 67 -15.31 9.75 2.06
CA SER A 67 -15.73 9.23 3.37
C SER A 67 -15.77 10.32 4.46
N LEU A 68 -14.93 11.35 4.32
CA LEU A 68 -14.93 12.52 5.22
C LEU A 68 -16.25 13.31 5.16
N PHE A 69 -16.84 13.40 3.97
CA PHE A 69 -18.03 14.24 3.74
C PHE A 69 -19.34 13.48 3.88
N ILE A 70 -19.37 12.18 3.53
CA ILE A 70 -20.61 11.39 3.42
C ILE A 70 -20.85 10.52 4.65
N GLY A 71 -19.81 10.12 5.36
CA GLY A 71 -19.93 9.28 6.54
C GLY A 71 -18.87 9.66 7.54
N GLU A 72 -19.21 9.73 8.81
CA GLU A 72 -18.21 9.83 9.86
C GLU A 72 -17.11 8.80 9.58
N PHE A 73 -15.84 9.22 9.51
CA PHE A 73 -14.71 8.35 9.30
C PHE A 73 -14.84 7.00 10.02
N ALA A 74 -14.15 5.98 9.53
CA ALA A 74 -14.10 4.69 10.22
C ALA A 74 -13.50 4.86 11.63
N LYS A 75 -14.34 4.82 12.66
CA LYS A 75 -13.95 4.93 14.09
C LYS A 75 -13.22 3.67 14.58
N THR A 76 -12.56 2.94 13.68
CA THR A 76 -11.94 1.63 13.92
C THR A 76 -10.40 1.69 13.95
N GLY A 77 -9.83 2.89 13.83
CA GLY A 77 -8.39 3.04 13.64
C GLY A 77 -7.92 2.55 12.24
N TRP A 78 -6.68 2.84 11.89
CA TRP A 78 -6.11 2.55 10.57
C TRP A 78 -5.99 1.04 10.23
N LEU A 79 -6.00 0.18 11.23
CA LEU A 79 -5.91 -1.28 11.05
C LEU A 79 -7.28 -1.96 10.91
N ALA A 80 -8.38 -1.28 11.25
CA ALA A 80 -9.75 -1.79 11.18
C ALA A 80 -9.90 -3.19 11.79
N TYR A 81 -9.43 -3.40 13.02
CA TYR A 81 -9.49 -4.71 13.68
C TYR A 81 -10.93 -5.16 13.97
N PRO A 82 -11.26 -6.41 13.66
CA PRO A 82 -12.43 -7.05 14.25
C PRO A 82 -12.25 -7.23 15.78
N PRO A 83 -13.31 -7.15 16.61
CA PRO A 83 -14.72 -6.98 16.26
C PRO A 83 -15.12 -5.52 16.00
N LEU A 84 -14.26 -4.53 16.28
CA LEU A 84 -14.59 -3.11 16.19
C LEU A 84 -15.02 -2.67 14.77
N SER A 85 -14.45 -3.26 13.74
CA SER A 85 -14.82 -3.05 12.33
C SER A 85 -16.07 -3.82 11.90
N GLY A 86 -16.64 -4.64 12.78
CA GLY A 86 -17.87 -5.38 12.53
C GLY A 86 -19.10 -4.46 12.43
N ILE A 87 -20.15 -4.92 11.75
CA ILE A 87 -21.38 -4.15 11.55
C ILE A 87 -22.10 -3.83 12.86
N LEU A 88 -21.94 -4.65 13.89
CA LEU A 88 -22.56 -4.47 15.20
C LEU A 88 -21.97 -3.28 15.98
N GLN A 89 -20.66 -3.05 15.85
CA GLN A 89 -19.96 -2.00 16.60
C GLN A 89 -19.72 -0.74 15.77
N SER A 90 -19.60 -0.90 14.46
CA SER A 90 -19.44 0.20 13.51
C SER A 90 -20.44 0.06 12.35
N PRO A 91 -21.73 0.40 12.59
CA PRO A 91 -22.76 0.30 11.56
C PRO A 91 -22.62 1.38 10.48
N GLY A 92 -21.74 2.36 10.68
CA GLY A 92 -21.50 3.46 9.76
C GLY A 92 -20.86 3.03 8.44
N VAL A 93 -21.16 3.79 7.40
CA VAL A 93 -20.63 3.56 6.02
C VAL A 93 -19.14 3.86 5.91
N GLY A 94 -18.56 4.57 6.88
CA GLY A 94 -17.14 4.98 6.87
C GLY A 94 -16.16 3.82 6.76
N VAL A 95 -16.43 2.70 7.45
CA VAL A 95 -15.60 1.49 7.38
C VAL A 95 -15.65 0.88 5.99
N ASP A 96 -16.81 0.91 5.34
CA ASP A 96 -16.98 0.34 3.99
C ASP A 96 -16.21 1.16 2.96
N TYR A 97 -16.28 2.48 3.03
CA TYR A 97 -15.46 3.37 2.19
C TYR A 97 -13.97 3.12 2.39
N TYR A 98 -13.53 2.94 3.63
CA TYR A 98 -12.15 2.63 3.96
C TYR A 98 -11.69 1.31 3.34
N ILE A 99 -12.45 0.23 3.49
CA ILE A 99 -12.14 -1.08 2.95
C ILE A 99 -12.06 -1.01 1.41
N TRP A 100 -13.05 -0.42 0.76
CA TRP A 100 -13.07 -0.31 -0.70
C TRP A 100 -11.95 0.57 -1.24
N ALA A 101 -11.63 1.67 -0.55
CA ALA A 101 -10.52 2.53 -0.92
C ALA A 101 -9.18 1.80 -0.87
N LEU A 102 -8.93 1.02 0.19
CA LEU A 102 -7.73 0.17 0.30
C LEU A 102 -7.69 -0.93 -0.75
N GLN A 103 -8.80 -1.57 -1.07
CA GLN A 103 -8.89 -2.56 -2.14
C GLN A 103 -8.49 -1.97 -3.50
N ILE A 104 -9.07 -0.84 -3.84
CA ILE A 104 -8.83 -0.17 -5.12
C ILE A 104 -7.37 0.31 -5.20
N ALA A 105 -6.87 0.97 -4.16
CA ALA A 105 -5.49 1.44 -4.09
C ALA A 105 -4.47 0.28 -4.08
N GLY A 106 -4.79 -0.82 -3.38
CA GLY A 106 -3.95 -2.01 -3.32
C GLY A 106 -3.77 -2.68 -4.68
N VAL A 107 -4.82 -2.80 -5.47
CA VAL A 107 -4.72 -3.29 -6.85
C VAL A 107 -3.85 -2.36 -7.70
N GLY A 108 -4.00 -1.03 -7.56
CA GLY A 108 -3.14 -0.06 -8.25
C GLY A 108 -1.66 -0.25 -7.92
N THR A 109 -1.33 -0.41 -6.65
CA THR A 109 0.04 -0.65 -6.18
C THR A 109 0.62 -1.96 -6.71
N LEU A 110 -0.17 -3.02 -6.72
CA LEU A 110 0.24 -4.33 -7.25
C LEU A 110 0.60 -4.23 -8.74
N LEU A 111 -0.22 -3.55 -9.53
CA LEU A 111 0.01 -3.36 -10.96
C LEU A 111 1.29 -2.55 -11.22
N SER A 112 1.53 -1.50 -10.44
CA SER A 112 2.77 -0.71 -10.51
C SER A 112 4.00 -1.58 -10.15
N GLY A 113 3.90 -2.39 -9.10
CA GLY A 113 4.97 -3.31 -8.70
C GLY A 113 5.32 -4.32 -9.79
N ILE A 114 4.32 -4.93 -10.43
CA ILE A 114 4.52 -5.86 -11.54
C ILE A 114 5.18 -5.16 -12.72
N ASN A 115 4.73 -3.95 -13.07
CA ASN A 115 5.30 -3.19 -14.18
C ASN A 115 6.79 -2.89 -13.97
N LEU A 116 7.17 -2.40 -12.80
CA LEU A 116 8.57 -2.12 -12.46
C LEU A 116 9.41 -3.39 -12.41
N LEU A 117 8.89 -4.49 -11.88
CA LEU A 117 9.58 -5.77 -11.86
C LEU A 117 9.89 -6.26 -13.28
N VAL A 118 8.91 -6.20 -14.18
CA VAL A 118 9.11 -6.55 -15.60
C VAL A 118 10.10 -5.61 -16.26
N THR A 119 10.06 -4.32 -15.98
CA THR A 119 10.98 -3.32 -16.51
C THR A 119 12.42 -3.65 -16.11
N ILE A 120 12.68 -3.89 -14.83
CA ILE A 120 14.02 -4.20 -14.32
C ILE A 120 14.53 -5.54 -14.87
N VAL A 121 13.67 -6.53 -15.01
CA VAL A 121 14.11 -7.87 -15.46
C VAL A 121 14.33 -7.92 -16.97
N LYS A 122 13.46 -7.31 -17.77
CA LYS A 122 13.47 -7.47 -19.25
C LYS A 122 14.12 -6.33 -20.02
N MET A 123 14.12 -5.11 -19.50
CA MET A 123 14.54 -3.91 -20.25
C MET A 123 15.93 -3.41 -19.86
N ARG A 124 16.76 -4.25 -19.27
CA ARG A 124 18.15 -3.89 -18.96
C ARG A 124 18.99 -3.68 -20.23
N ALA A 125 19.90 -2.72 -20.17
CA ALA A 125 20.86 -2.50 -21.24
C ALA A 125 21.68 -3.76 -21.54
N PRO A 126 22.04 -4.02 -22.81
CA PRO A 126 22.84 -5.17 -23.20
C PRO A 126 24.19 -5.12 -22.46
N GLY A 127 24.54 -6.22 -21.77
CA GLY A 127 25.75 -6.31 -20.94
C GLY A 127 25.56 -6.03 -19.45
N MET A 128 24.44 -5.48 -19.02
CA MET A 128 24.12 -5.25 -17.62
C MET A 128 23.58 -6.52 -16.95
N LYS A 129 24.42 -7.19 -16.18
CA LYS A 129 24.01 -8.32 -15.33
C LYS A 129 23.37 -7.83 -14.05
N LEU A 130 22.55 -8.69 -13.39
CA LEU A 130 21.92 -8.39 -12.10
C LEU A 130 22.90 -7.81 -11.07
N MET A 131 24.09 -8.40 -10.94
CA MET A 131 25.13 -7.96 -9.98
C MET A 131 25.89 -6.68 -10.40
N LYS A 132 25.60 -6.14 -11.59
CA LYS A 132 26.21 -4.89 -12.07
C LYS A 132 25.21 -3.71 -12.09
N MET A 133 24.02 -3.92 -11.55
CA MET A 133 23.04 -2.85 -11.44
C MET A 133 23.39 -1.91 -10.29
N PRO A 134 23.02 -0.61 -10.39
CA PRO A 134 23.10 0.32 -9.28
C PRO A 134 22.33 -0.18 -8.06
N ILE A 135 22.77 0.18 -6.85
CA ILE A 135 22.15 -0.24 -5.58
C ILE A 135 20.70 0.17 -5.54
N PHE A 136 20.36 1.37 -5.97
CA PHE A 136 18.96 1.86 -6.02
C PHE A 136 18.06 0.96 -6.89
N THR A 137 18.52 0.48 -8.03
CA THR A 137 17.75 -0.47 -8.86
C THR A 137 17.60 -1.82 -8.18
N TRP A 138 18.59 -2.26 -7.40
CA TRP A 138 18.53 -3.49 -6.61
C TRP A 138 17.50 -3.38 -5.46
N THR A 139 17.56 -2.32 -4.69
CA THR A 139 16.58 -2.08 -3.60
C THR A 139 15.17 -1.96 -4.16
N SER A 140 15.03 -1.27 -5.29
CA SER A 140 13.77 -1.17 -6.03
C SER A 140 13.25 -2.53 -6.50
N LEU A 141 14.12 -3.42 -6.99
CA LEU A 141 13.75 -4.79 -7.38
C LEU A 141 13.23 -5.59 -6.18
N CYS A 142 13.96 -5.60 -5.07
CA CYS A 142 13.56 -6.29 -3.85
C CYS A 142 12.23 -5.76 -3.30
N THR A 143 12.08 -4.45 -3.28
CA THR A 143 10.84 -3.78 -2.87
C THR A 143 9.64 -4.22 -3.70
N ASN A 144 9.78 -4.26 -5.03
CA ASN A 144 8.68 -4.67 -5.91
C ASN A 144 8.35 -6.16 -5.78
N VAL A 145 9.32 -7.02 -5.52
CA VAL A 145 9.07 -8.44 -5.21
C VAL A 145 8.24 -8.58 -3.92
N LEU A 146 8.60 -7.83 -2.88
CA LEU A 146 7.85 -7.82 -1.61
C LEU A 146 6.43 -7.28 -1.79
N ILE A 147 6.25 -6.23 -2.59
CA ILE A 147 4.92 -5.68 -2.91
C ILE A 147 4.06 -6.74 -3.59
N VAL A 148 4.57 -7.41 -4.62
CA VAL A 148 3.82 -8.43 -5.37
C VAL A 148 3.46 -9.63 -4.49
N ALA A 149 4.30 -9.98 -3.52
CA ALA A 149 4.02 -11.08 -2.58
C ALA A 149 3.01 -10.68 -1.48
N ALA A 150 3.14 -9.48 -0.93
CA ALA A 150 2.40 -9.06 0.27
C ALA A 150 0.99 -8.51 -0.02
N PHE A 151 0.80 -7.79 -1.12
CA PHE A 151 -0.47 -7.13 -1.41
C PHE A 151 -1.65 -8.08 -1.68
N PRO A 152 -1.51 -9.21 -2.36
CA PRO A 152 -2.60 -10.17 -2.51
C PRO A 152 -3.16 -10.68 -1.18
N VAL A 153 -2.31 -10.84 -0.16
CA VAL A 153 -2.74 -11.25 1.18
C VAL A 153 -3.62 -10.18 1.82
N LEU A 154 -3.23 -8.90 1.75
CA LEU A 154 -4.05 -7.81 2.25
C LEU A 154 -5.40 -7.74 1.52
N THR A 155 -5.40 -7.88 0.20
CA THR A 155 -6.62 -7.88 -0.61
C THR A 155 -7.57 -9.00 -0.18
N ALA A 156 -7.04 -10.20 0.09
CA ALA A 156 -7.82 -11.33 0.58
C ALA A 156 -8.44 -11.04 1.96
N VAL A 157 -7.67 -10.50 2.89
CA VAL A 157 -8.14 -10.15 4.25
C VAL A 157 -9.27 -9.11 4.19
N LEU A 158 -9.09 -8.06 3.40
CA LEU A 158 -10.11 -7.03 3.23
C LEU A 158 -11.37 -7.57 2.53
N ALA A 159 -11.23 -8.49 1.58
CA ALA A 159 -12.36 -9.17 0.96
C ALA A 159 -13.13 -10.03 1.98
N MET A 160 -12.45 -10.79 2.83
CA MET A 160 -13.09 -11.55 3.91
C MET A 160 -13.80 -10.62 4.90
N LEU A 161 -13.22 -9.47 5.24
CA LEU A 161 -13.86 -8.49 6.12
C LEU A 161 -15.11 -7.89 5.46
N THR A 162 -15.08 -7.64 4.15
CA THR A 162 -16.25 -7.17 3.40
C THR A 162 -17.37 -8.23 3.42
N LEU A 163 -17.02 -9.51 3.25
CA LEU A 163 -17.99 -10.60 3.32
C LEU A 163 -18.58 -10.75 4.72
N ASP A 164 -17.80 -10.54 5.78
CA ASP A 164 -18.34 -10.55 7.14
C ASP A 164 -19.33 -9.40 7.38
N ARG A 165 -19.13 -8.24 6.75
CA ARG A 165 -20.01 -7.08 6.92
C ARG A 165 -21.32 -7.17 6.11
N TYR A 166 -21.26 -7.64 4.85
CA TYR A 166 -22.43 -7.61 3.95
C TYR A 166 -23.27 -8.90 4.02
N PRO A 167 -22.77 -10.08 3.65
CA PRO A 167 -23.55 -11.30 3.73
C PRO A 167 -23.59 -11.94 5.14
N GLY A 168 -22.85 -11.38 6.12
CA GLY A 168 -22.86 -11.91 7.49
C GLY A 168 -22.14 -13.25 7.62
N THR A 169 -21.07 -13.46 6.86
CA THR A 169 -20.20 -14.62 7.04
C THR A 169 -19.43 -14.50 8.37
N ALA A 170 -18.95 -15.60 8.90
CA ALA A 170 -18.31 -15.65 10.21
C ALA A 170 -16.81 -15.97 10.11
N PHE A 171 -16.06 -15.23 9.29
CA PHE A 171 -14.60 -15.41 9.20
C PHE A 171 -13.88 -14.90 10.45
N PHE A 172 -14.27 -13.72 10.94
CA PHE A 172 -13.60 -13.01 12.04
C PHE A 172 -14.49 -12.83 13.27
N THR A 173 -15.74 -13.27 13.24
CA THR A 173 -16.70 -13.13 14.34
C THR A 173 -16.62 -14.36 15.25
N ASN A 174 -16.12 -14.19 16.48
CA ASN A 174 -15.94 -15.29 17.44
C ASN A 174 -17.26 -15.99 17.81
N ASP A 175 -18.36 -15.25 17.90
CA ASP A 175 -19.66 -15.77 18.34
C ASP A 175 -20.25 -16.81 17.37
N LEU A 176 -19.81 -16.81 16.12
CA LEU A 176 -20.26 -17.72 15.07
C LEU A 176 -19.17 -18.71 14.63
N GLY A 177 -18.09 -18.85 15.42
CA GLY A 177 -17.01 -19.80 15.14
C GLY A 177 -15.86 -19.23 14.28
N GLY A 178 -15.84 -17.94 14.02
CA GLY A 178 -14.74 -17.25 13.36
C GLY A 178 -13.54 -17.05 14.28
N ASN A 179 -12.42 -16.63 13.70
CA ASN A 179 -11.17 -16.41 14.43
C ASN A 179 -10.57 -15.01 14.15
N VAL A 180 -10.69 -14.11 15.13
CA VAL A 180 -10.10 -12.76 15.08
C VAL A 180 -8.58 -12.80 14.91
N MET A 181 -7.89 -13.80 15.49
CA MET A 181 -6.44 -13.94 15.34
C MET A 181 -6.01 -14.21 13.89
N MET A 182 -6.88 -14.78 13.08
CA MET A 182 -6.62 -14.97 11.66
C MET A 182 -6.50 -13.62 10.93
N TYR A 183 -7.35 -12.66 11.26
CA TYR A 183 -7.25 -11.29 10.73
C TYR A 183 -5.91 -10.65 11.10
N LEU A 184 -5.52 -10.72 12.38
CA LEU A 184 -4.27 -10.17 12.87
C LEU A 184 -3.07 -10.78 12.16
N ASN A 185 -2.98 -12.10 12.11
CA ASN A 185 -1.85 -12.80 11.50
C ASN A 185 -1.72 -12.47 10.01
N LEU A 186 -2.81 -12.47 9.26
CA LEU A 186 -2.80 -12.17 7.83
C LEU A 186 -2.50 -10.69 7.55
N THR A 187 -3.03 -9.78 8.37
CA THR A 187 -2.74 -8.34 8.23
C THR A 187 -1.27 -8.04 8.50
N TRP A 188 -0.69 -8.64 9.54
CA TRP A 188 0.73 -8.45 9.88
C TRP A 188 1.67 -9.23 8.98
N LEU A 189 1.21 -10.31 8.33
CA LEU A 189 1.97 -10.96 7.25
C LEU A 189 2.27 -10.00 6.08
N ARG A 190 1.38 -9.04 5.84
CA ARG A 190 1.62 -7.94 4.91
C ARG A 190 2.31 -6.75 5.59
N GLY A 191 1.92 -6.40 6.82
CA GLY A 191 2.40 -5.22 7.53
C GLY A 191 3.91 -5.21 7.75
N HIS A 192 4.49 -6.35 8.08
CA HIS A 192 5.94 -6.46 8.28
C HIS A 192 6.76 -6.27 6.99
N PRO A 193 6.45 -6.89 5.85
CA PRO A 193 7.11 -6.59 4.57
C PRO A 193 7.03 -5.12 4.17
N GLU A 194 5.96 -4.41 4.51
CA GLU A 194 5.83 -2.98 4.22
C GLU A 194 6.88 -2.15 4.97
N VAL A 195 7.18 -2.49 6.21
CA VAL A 195 8.26 -1.86 6.98
C VAL A 195 9.62 -2.10 6.31
N TYR A 196 9.87 -3.32 5.82
CA TYR A 196 11.10 -3.61 5.08
C TYR A 196 11.19 -2.84 3.76
N ILE A 197 10.09 -2.62 3.08
CA ILE A 197 10.02 -1.79 1.87
C ILE A 197 10.52 -0.37 2.18
N CYS A 198 10.01 0.24 3.24
CA CYS A 198 10.45 1.57 3.66
C CYS A 198 11.93 1.60 4.07
N LEU A 199 12.39 0.56 4.76
CA LEU A 199 13.76 0.47 5.27
C LEU A 199 14.78 0.27 4.13
N LEU A 200 14.48 -0.59 3.16
CA LEU A 200 15.31 -0.77 1.97
C LEU A 200 15.44 0.53 1.17
N TYR A 201 14.35 1.28 1.10
CA TYR A 201 14.32 2.54 0.36
C TYR A 201 15.09 3.66 1.08
N SER A 202 15.08 3.70 2.41
CA SER A 202 15.77 4.71 3.20
C SER A 202 17.28 4.44 3.33
N SER A 203 17.70 3.16 3.38
CA SER A 203 19.10 2.78 3.50
C SER A 203 19.93 3.16 2.28
N ASP A 204 19.32 3.14 1.09
CA ASP A 204 19.98 3.54 -0.17
C ASP A 204 20.37 5.03 -0.19
N ARG A 205 19.62 5.86 0.53
CA ARG A 205 19.89 7.29 0.64
C ARG A 205 21.05 7.62 1.58
N ALA A 206 21.33 6.75 2.55
CA ALA A 206 22.41 6.92 3.50
C ALA A 206 23.80 6.60 2.90
N ASP A 207 23.84 5.73 1.89
CA ASP A 207 25.07 5.29 1.23
C ASP A 207 25.44 6.12 -0.01
N ASP A 208 24.67 7.16 -0.36
CA ASP A 208 24.99 8.04 -1.47
C ASP A 208 26.16 8.97 -1.08
N PRO A 209 27.34 8.82 -1.73
CA PRO A 209 28.51 9.65 -1.41
C PRO A 209 28.28 11.14 -1.64
N SER A 210 27.27 11.54 -2.41
CA SER A 210 26.88 12.95 -2.57
C SER A 210 26.28 13.54 -1.29
N THR A 211 25.65 12.73 -0.45
CA THR A 211 25.11 13.18 0.85
C THR A 211 26.19 13.36 1.90
N LEU A 212 27.29 12.58 1.81
CA LEU A 212 28.45 12.71 2.71
C LEU A 212 29.35 13.90 2.37
N ALA A 213 29.29 14.42 1.15
CA ALA A 213 30.07 15.57 0.71
C ALA A 213 29.51 16.92 1.20
N HIS A 214 28.32 16.93 1.79
CA HIS A 214 27.66 18.13 2.33
C HIS A 214 27.57 18.16 3.85
N LEU A 215 28.17 17.19 4.57
CA LEU A 215 28.36 17.15 6.02
C LEU A 215 29.82 17.46 6.37
#